data_a8beff57aa47fc04855c9113c4dc94da
#
_entry.id   a8beff57aa47fc04855c9113c4dc94da
#
_cell.length_a   1.000
_cell.length_b   1.000
_cell.length_c   1.000
_cell.angle_alpha   90.00
_cell.angle_beta   90.00
_cell.angle_gamma   90.00
#
_symmetry.space_group_name_H-M   'P 1'
#
loop_
_entity.id
_entity.type
_entity.pdbx_description
1 polymer ?
#
loop_
_entity_poly.entity_id
_entity_poly.type
_entity_poly.pdbx_seq_one_letter_code
_entity_poly.pdbx_strand_id
1 'polypeptide(L)'
;MTYDKCKLSVSASLKKRGFEDYEEKAANMCSMWAEENGVEREFATEGKPTDAKQRTFAISMDESPEIMFNSNDEGVDSVSFPVIAITSGLHTYDEDEKEQKVYIEPTILKDSIEKFSELPIYINHQRTPEDLIGMATEPQIIEMENGKSAVKMLATVDNKTGHGQDVMNKVKDGDMTHVSIDWFSNDVDVMGDTYATKLRPTEVSFID
;
A
#
# COMPACT_ATOMS: atom_id res chain seq x y z
N MET A 1 24.67 -5.33 -13.51
CA MET A 1 23.46 -4.53 -13.22
C MET A 1 22.28 -5.39 -13.63
N THR A 2 21.18 -5.47 -12.87
CA THR A 2 19.96 -6.18 -13.27
C THR A 2 19.05 -5.25 -14.09
N TYR A 3 18.08 -5.83 -14.81
CA TYR A 3 17.08 -5.05 -15.55
C TYR A 3 16.35 -4.04 -14.65
N ASP A 4 15.90 -4.48 -13.47
CA ASP A 4 15.16 -3.64 -12.53
C ASP A 4 16.00 -2.48 -11.98
N LYS A 5 17.25 -2.74 -11.63
CA LYS A 5 18.18 -1.66 -11.24
C LYS A 5 18.42 -0.65 -12.36
N CYS A 6 18.52 -1.12 -13.60
CA CYS A 6 18.61 -0.23 -14.75
C CYS A 6 17.35 0.64 -14.84
N LYS A 7 16.16 0.02 -14.83
CA LYS A 7 14.87 0.72 -14.95
C LYS A 7 14.70 1.78 -13.88
N LEU A 8 14.94 1.46 -12.61
CA LEU A 8 14.84 2.40 -11.50
C LEU A 8 15.81 3.59 -11.67
N SER A 9 17.07 3.30 -12.00
CA SER A 9 18.08 4.34 -12.19
C SER A 9 17.73 5.29 -13.35
N VAL A 10 17.27 4.71 -14.47
CA VAL A 10 16.91 5.51 -15.66
C VAL A 10 15.62 6.30 -15.42
N SER A 11 14.60 5.69 -14.78
CA SER A 11 13.35 6.39 -14.39
C SER A 11 13.64 7.60 -13.52
N ALA A 12 14.42 7.43 -12.45
CA ALA A 12 14.80 8.52 -11.56
C ALA A 12 15.52 9.65 -12.30
N SER A 13 16.44 9.30 -13.19
CA SER A 13 17.18 10.27 -14.01
C SER A 13 16.28 11.03 -14.98
N LEU A 14 15.39 10.34 -15.68
CA LEU A 14 14.45 10.95 -16.64
C LEU A 14 13.43 11.85 -15.93
N LYS A 15 12.89 11.40 -14.80
CA LYS A 15 11.97 12.20 -13.96
C LYS A 15 12.63 13.50 -13.50
N LYS A 16 13.87 13.43 -13.00
CA LYS A 16 14.64 14.61 -12.59
C LYS A 16 14.87 15.61 -13.71
N ARG A 17 14.88 15.13 -14.96
CA ARG A 17 15.02 15.96 -16.18
C ARG A 17 13.66 16.48 -16.70
N GLY A 18 12.54 16.16 -16.05
CA GLY A 18 11.21 16.66 -16.39
C GLY A 18 10.52 15.94 -17.55
N PHE A 19 10.89 14.70 -17.85
CA PHE A 19 10.17 13.90 -18.84
C PHE A 19 8.85 13.39 -18.24
N GLU A 20 7.73 13.63 -18.89
CA GLU A 20 6.40 13.19 -18.43
C GLU A 20 6.19 11.67 -18.57
N ASP A 21 6.78 11.07 -19.61
CA ASP A 21 6.69 9.64 -19.96
C ASP A 21 7.94 8.84 -19.51
N TYR A 22 8.55 9.25 -18.39
CA TYR A 22 9.85 8.74 -17.93
C TYR A 22 9.85 7.24 -17.65
N GLU A 23 8.72 6.65 -17.22
CA GLU A 23 8.61 5.21 -16.89
C GLU A 23 8.67 4.36 -18.16
N GLU A 24 7.89 4.72 -19.18
CA GLU A 24 7.89 4.01 -20.47
C GLU A 24 9.26 4.12 -21.16
N LYS A 25 9.85 5.30 -21.17
CA LYS A 25 11.19 5.51 -21.70
C LYS A 25 12.26 4.72 -20.96
N ALA A 26 12.19 4.67 -19.62
CA ALA A 26 13.12 3.88 -18.83
C ALA A 26 12.97 2.38 -19.11
N ALA A 27 11.74 1.88 -19.20
CA ALA A 27 11.48 0.48 -19.54
C ALA A 27 12.06 0.11 -20.90
N ASN A 28 11.84 0.95 -21.92
CA ASN A 28 12.35 0.72 -23.27
C ASN A 28 13.89 0.74 -23.32
N MET A 29 14.52 1.74 -22.70
CA MET A 29 15.99 1.87 -22.66
C MET A 29 16.63 0.68 -21.94
N CYS A 30 16.06 0.24 -20.82
CA CYS A 30 16.62 -0.88 -20.07
C CYS A 30 16.32 -2.23 -20.73
N SER A 31 15.23 -2.37 -21.49
CA SER A 31 14.99 -3.55 -22.31
C SER A 31 16.06 -3.71 -23.40
N MET A 32 16.36 -2.66 -24.13
CA MET A 32 17.42 -2.66 -25.15
C MET A 32 18.78 -2.98 -24.51
N TRP A 33 19.11 -2.35 -23.38
CA TRP A 33 20.34 -2.63 -22.65
C TRP A 33 20.44 -4.09 -22.17
N ALA A 34 19.34 -4.68 -21.67
CA ALA A 34 19.30 -6.07 -21.20
C ALA A 34 19.51 -7.06 -22.37
N GLU A 35 18.89 -6.80 -23.51
CA GLU A 35 19.06 -7.59 -24.74
C GLU A 35 20.52 -7.55 -25.24
N GLU A 36 21.11 -6.36 -25.30
CA GLU A 36 22.50 -6.17 -25.74
C GLU A 36 23.53 -6.83 -24.81
N ASN A 37 23.23 -6.91 -23.51
CA ASN A 37 24.14 -7.45 -22.48
C ASN A 37 23.81 -8.90 -22.04
N GLY A 38 22.84 -9.57 -22.69
CA GLY A 38 22.44 -10.93 -22.36
C GLY A 38 21.93 -11.10 -20.94
N VAL A 39 21.34 -10.03 -20.37
CA VAL A 39 20.77 -10.04 -19.02
C VAL A 39 19.36 -10.58 -19.10
N GLU A 40 19.15 -11.81 -18.59
CA GLU A 40 17.80 -12.33 -18.42
C GLU A 40 17.01 -11.41 -17.50
N ARG A 41 15.73 -11.20 -17.85
CA ARG A 41 14.76 -10.54 -16.96
C ARG A 41 14.50 -11.49 -15.79
N GLU A 42 15.36 -11.48 -14.79
CA GLU A 42 15.05 -12.16 -13.53
C GLU A 42 13.82 -11.47 -12.91
N PHE A 43 12.66 -12.08 -13.11
CA PHE A 43 11.58 -11.93 -12.15
C PHE A 43 12.16 -12.44 -10.83
N ALA A 44 12.37 -11.55 -9.88
CA ALA A 44 13.01 -11.88 -8.63
C ALA A 44 12.32 -13.13 -8.04
N THR A 45 13.04 -14.24 -8.08
CA THR A 45 12.64 -15.47 -7.41
C THR A 45 12.34 -15.15 -5.96
N GLU A 46 11.30 -15.77 -5.39
CA GLU A 46 10.88 -15.67 -4.00
C GLU A 46 12.00 -16.08 -3.02
N GLY A 47 13.08 -15.30 -2.98
CA GLY A 47 13.99 -15.33 -1.85
C GLY A 47 13.25 -14.80 -0.63
N LYS A 48 13.26 -15.50 0.51
CA LYS A 48 12.83 -14.93 1.77
C LYS A 48 13.47 -13.55 1.88
N PRO A 49 12.69 -12.47 2.02
CA PRO A 49 13.27 -11.14 2.19
C PRO A 49 13.99 -11.15 3.55
N THR A 50 15.30 -11.32 3.54
CA THR A 50 16.14 -11.28 4.73
C THR A 50 16.29 -9.86 5.25
N ASP A 51 15.91 -8.85 4.45
CA ASP A 51 16.03 -7.42 4.74
C ASP A 51 14.75 -6.64 4.45
N ALA A 52 13.56 -7.28 4.53
CA ALA A 52 12.31 -6.57 4.34
C ALA A 52 12.04 -5.66 5.55
N LYS A 53 11.97 -4.35 5.31
CA LYS A 53 11.66 -3.36 6.32
C LYS A 53 10.14 -3.26 6.50
N GLN A 54 9.69 -3.31 7.76
CA GLN A 54 8.29 -3.07 8.13
C GLN A 54 8.05 -1.56 8.19
N ARG A 55 6.91 -1.11 7.70
CA ARG A 55 6.54 0.30 7.64
C ARG A 55 5.06 0.50 7.87
N THR A 56 4.74 1.63 8.46
CA THR A 56 3.40 2.03 8.82
C THR A 56 3.11 3.41 8.25
N PHE A 57 1.97 3.58 7.59
CA PHE A 57 1.51 4.87 7.05
C PHE A 57 0.04 5.10 7.35
N ALA A 58 -0.28 6.30 7.79
CA ALA A 58 -1.65 6.76 7.88
C ALA A 58 -2.08 7.46 6.58
N ILE A 59 -3.26 7.13 6.08
CA ILE A 59 -3.87 7.76 4.92
C ILE A 59 -5.21 8.32 5.35
N SER A 60 -5.41 9.62 5.09
CA SER A 60 -6.72 10.26 5.30
C SER A 60 -7.73 9.70 4.30
N MET A 61 -8.90 9.35 4.78
CA MET A 61 -10.05 9.06 3.92
C MET A 61 -10.62 10.40 3.45
N ASP A 62 -10.25 10.82 2.23
CA ASP A 62 -10.86 11.99 1.59
C ASP A 62 -12.27 11.60 1.13
N GLU A 63 -13.28 12.32 1.60
CA GLU A 63 -14.71 12.18 1.34
C GLU A 63 -15.42 11.11 2.18
N SER A 64 -16.67 11.41 2.55
CA SER A 64 -17.53 10.48 3.30
C SER A 64 -17.75 9.20 2.50
N PRO A 65 -17.18 8.07 2.91
CA PRO A 65 -17.30 6.83 2.15
C PRO A 65 -18.76 6.39 2.13
N GLU A 66 -19.17 5.77 1.02
CA GLU A 66 -20.47 5.10 0.98
C GLU A 66 -20.45 3.92 1.95
N ILE A 67 -21.17 4.06 3.07
CA ILE A 67 -21.18 3.06 4.14
C ILE A 67 -22.33 2.10 3.89
N MET A 68 -22.03 0.82 3.77
CA MET A 68 -23.01 -0.26 3.66
C MET A 68 -23.20 -0.94 5.02
N PHE A 69 -24.45 -0.96 5.50
CA PHE A 69 -24.81 -1.63 6.73
C PHE A 69 -25.32 -3.05 6.44
N ASN A 70 -24.68 -4.05 6.99
CA ASN A 70 -25.17 -5.42 6.96
C ASN A 70 -25.89 -5.70 8.28
N SER A 71 -27.17 -6.06 8.23
CA SER A 71 -27.99 -6.32 9.41
C SER A 71 -28.67 -7.69 9.31
N ASN A 72 -28.84 -8.32 10.48
CA ASN A 72 -29.70 -9.47 10.67
C ASN A 72 -30.90 -9.08 11.55
N ASP A 73 -31.70 -10.09 11.98
CA ASP A 73 -32.88 -9.88 12.83
C ASP A 73 -32.55 -9.30 14.23
N GLU A 74 -31.28 -9.36 14.65
CA GLU A 74 -30.78 -8.87 15.94
C GLU A 74 -30.18 -7.46 15.88
N GLY A 75 -29.95 -6.91 14.68
CA GLY A 75 -29.39 -5.57 14.46
C GLY A 75 -28.31 -5.51 13.39
N VAL A 76 -27.47 -4.48 13.42
CA VAL A 76 -26.35 -4.33 12.49
C VAL A 76 -25.17 -5.16 12.96
N ASP A 77 -24.79 -6.18 12.18
CA ASP A 77 -23.68 -7.08 12.50
C ASP A 77 -22.33 -6.59 12.01
N SER A 78 -22.33 -5.87 10.89
CA SER A 78 -21.11 -5.32 10.32
C SER A 78 -21.39 -4.08 9.47
N VAL A 79 -20.36 -3.29 9.25
CA VAL A 79 -20.35 -2.19 8.28
C VAL A 79 -19.26 -2.42 7.27
N SER A 80 -19.53 -2.11 6.00
CA SER A 80 -18.55 -2.18 4.94
C SER A 80 -18.44 -0.82 4.25
N PHE A 81 -17.21 -0.39 3.98
CA PHE A 81 -16.93 0.88 3.32
C PHE A 81 -15.57 0.84 2.60
N PRO A 82 -15.41 1.63 1.54
CA PRO A 82 -14.14 1.69 0.83
C PRO A 82 -13.07 2.43 1.63
N VAL A 83 -11.85 1.92 1.57
CA VAL A 83 -10.65 2.54 2.13
C VAL A 83 -9.54 2.59 1.09
N ILE A 84 -8.69 3.60 1.18
CA ILE A 84 -7.43 3.66 0.44
C ILE A 84 -6.34 3.09 1.33
N ALA A 85 -5.84 1.92 0.98
CA ALA A 85 -4.82 1.23 1.77
C ALA A 85 -3.43 1.85 1.57
N ILE A 86 -3.06 2.20 0.34
CA ILE A 86 -1.75 2.78 0.01
C ILE A 86 -1.83 3.53 -1.32
N THR A 87 -0.95 4.53 -1.50
CA THR A 87 -0.83 5.29 -2.75
C THR A 87 0.56 5.14 -3.35
N SER A 88 0.69 5.41 -4.64
CA SER A 88 2.00 5.62 -5.27
C SER A 88 2.58 6.98 -4.87
N GLY A 89 3.88 7.12 -5.00
CA GLY A 89 4.60 8.37 -4.73
C GLY A 89 5.55 8.25 -3.54
N LEU A 90 5.94 9.41 -3.02
CA LEU A 90 6.86 9.50 -1.89
C LEU A 90 6.09 9.34 -0.58
N HIS A 91 6.56 8.43 0.25
CA HIS A 91 6.09 8.23 1.62
C HIS A 91 7.20 8.52 2.60
N THR A 92 6.85 9.13 3.73
CA THR A 92 7.74 9.37 4.87
C THR A 92 7.31 8.50 6.04
N TYR A 93 8.28 7.97 6.76
CA TYR A 93 8.07 7.15 7.95
C TYR A 93 9.24 7.36 8.93
N ASP A 94 9.00 7.09 10.19
CA ASP A 94 10.04 7.17 11.22
C ASP A 94 10.69 5.80 11.41
N GLU A 95 12.01 5.77 11.38
CA GLU A 95 12.83 4.60 11.71
C GLU A 95 13.97 5.05 12.63
N ASP A 96 14.05 4.52 13.85
CA ASP A 96 15.05 4.88 14.84
C ASP A 96 15.12 6.41 15.11
N GLU A 97 13.98 7.05 15.30
CA GLU A 97 13.83 8.50 15.52
C GLU A 97 14.35 9.37 14.35
N LYS A 98 14.43 8.81 13.16
CA LYS A 98 14.82 9.53 11.95
C LYS A 98 13.75 9.41 10.89
N GLU A 99 13.39 10.56 10.30
CA GLU A 99 12.54 10.59 9.12
C GLU A 99 13.24 9.89 7.95
N GLN A 100 12.62 8.85 7.45
CA GLN A 100 13.03 8.11 6.27
C GLN A 100 12.04 8.35 5.14
N LYS A 101 12.49 8.15 3.90
CA LYS A 101 11.65 8.33 2.72
C LYS A 101 11.74 7.12 1.83
N VAL A 102 10.60 6.69 1.30
CA VAL A 102 10.54 5.63 0.30
C VAL A 102 9.59 6.03 -0.81
N TYR A 103 10.01 5.81 -2.04
CA TYR A 103 9.19 6.05 -3.22
C TYR A 103 8.57 4.74 -3.70
N ILE A 104 7.25 4.74 -3.90
CA ILE A 104 6.49 3.61 -4.44
C ILE A 104 6.03 3.98 -5.86
N GLU A 105 6.52 3.26 -6.83
CA GLU A 105 6.08 3.45 -8.21
C GLU A 105 4.69 2.82 -8.44
N PRO A 106 3.86 3.40 -9.34
CA PRO A 106 2.53 2.83 -9.69
C PRO A 106 2.61 1.39 -10.15
N THR A 107 3.67 1.01 -10.85
CA THR A 107 3.91 -0.38 -11.31
C THR A 107 4.07 -1.35 -10.16
N ILE A 108 4.73 -0.94 -9.07
CA ILE A 108 4.92 -1.78 -7.88
C ILE A 108 3.59 -2.06 -7.18
N LEU A 109 2.67 -1.09 -7.14
CA LEU A 109 1.31 -1.34 -6.63
C LEU A 109 0.57 -2.36 -7.49
N LYS A 110 0.63 -2.22 -8.83
CA LYS A 110 0.00 -3.15 -9.77
C LYS A 110 0.54 -4.57 -9.64
N ASP A 111 1.86 -4.71 -9.56
CA ASP A 111 2.54 -6.01 -9.45
C ASP A 111 2.32 -6.68 -8.08
N SER A 112 1.93 -5.89 -7.07
CA SER A 112 1.70 -6.37 -5.71
C SER A 112 0.22 -6.56 -5.38
N ILE A 113 -0.72 -6.25 -6.29
CA ILE A 113 -2.16 -6.18 -5.98
C ILE A 113 -2.72 -7.45 -5.37
N GLU A 114 -2.29 -8.63 -5.84
CA GLU A 114 -2.74 -9.91 -5.31
C GLU A 114 -2.36 -10.13 -3.84
N LYS A 115 -1.33 -9.43 -3.35
CA LYS A 115 -0.90 -9.51 -1.95
C LYS A 115 -1.83 -8.76 -0.99
N PHE A 116 -2.72 -7.93 -1.53
CA PHE A 116 -3.75 -7.20 -0.80
C PHE A 116 -5.08 -7.98 -0.70
N SER A 117 -5.16 -9.22 -1.16
CA SER A 117 -6.43 -9.96 -1.35
C SER A 117 -7.28 -10.06 -0.08
N GLU A 118 -6.64 -10.29 1.07
CA GLU A 118 -7.31 -10.41 2.38
C GLU A 118 -6.36 -9.92 3.46
N LEU A 119 -6.64 -8.74 4.01
CA LEU A 119 -5.85 -8.17 5.09
C LEU A 119 -6.70 -8.06 6.37
N PRO A 120 -6.20 -8.54 7.51
CA PRO A 120 -6.86 -8.32 8.78
C PRO A 120 -6.92 -6.84 9.12
N ILE A 121 -8.01 -6.42 9.77
CA ILE A 121 -8.18 -5.06 10.26
C ILE A 121 -8.03 -5.07 11.78
N TYR A 122 -7.08 -4.26 12.28
CA TYR A 122 -6.82 -4.07 13.70
C TYR A 122 -7.10 -2.64 14.14
N ILE A 123 -6.96 -2.39 15.44
CA ILE A 123 -6.94 -1.05 16.03
C ILE A 123 -5.51 -0.73 16.46
N ASN A 124 -5.03 0.48 16.12
CA ASN A 124 -3.74 1.01 16.55
C ASN A 124 -2.57 0.03 16.39
N HIS A 125 -2.60 -0.80 15.34
CA HIS A 125 -1.59 -1.85 15.06
C HIS A 125 -1.42 -2.90 16.18
N GLN A 126 -2.43 -3.04 17.03
CA GLN A 126 -2.45 -4.04 18.12
C GLN A 126 -2.91 -5.39 17.56
N ARG A 127 -1.98 -6.31 17.34
CA ARG A 127 -2.28 -7.64 16.76
C ARG A 127 -2.73 -8.65 17.80
N THR A 128 -3.70 -8.25 18.62
CA THR A 128 -4.36 -9.15 19.58
C THR A 128 -5.70 -9.66 19.04
N PRO A 129 -6.23 -10.77 19.53
CA PRO A 129 -7.56 -11.25 19.12
C PRO A 129 -8.68 -10.26 19.41
N GLU A 130 -8.56 -9.46 20.46
CA GLU A 130 -9.54 -8.46 20.87
C GLU A 130 -9.53 -7.24 19.94
N ASP A 131 -8.39 -6.94 19.34
CA ASP A 131 -8.19 -5.80 18.44
C ASP A 131 -8.43 -6.17 16.96
N LEU A 132 -8.58 -7.46 16.66
CA LEU A 132 -9.01 -7.91 15.34
C LEU A 132 -10.50 -7.62 15.16
N ILE A 133 -10.83 -6.62 14.35
CA ILE A 133 -12.19 -6.10 14.19
C ILE A 133 -12.81 -6.36 12.82
N GLY A 134 -12.07 -6.93 11.89
CA GLY A 134 -12.59 -7.16 10.55
C GLY A 134 -11.55 -7.58 9.51
N MET A 135 -11.96 -7.46 8.27
CA MET A 135 -11.12 -7.79 7.09
C MET A 135 -11.25 -6.73 6.01
N ALA A 136 -10.15 -6.42 5.35
CA ALA A 136 -10.11 -5.64 4.13
C ALA A 136 -9.92 -6.59 2.94
N THR A 137 -10.79 -6.46 1.93
CA THR A 137 -10.88 -7.36 0.78
C THR A 137 -11.05 -6.57 -0.52
N GLU A 138 -11.19 -7.26 -1.64
CA GLU A 138 -11.49 -6.68 -2.96
C GLU A 138 -10.52 -5.57 -3.40
N PRO A 139 -9.20 -5.84 -3.41
CA PRO A 139 -8.23 -4.81 -3.78
C PRO A 139 -8.39 -4.42 -5.26
N GLN A 140 -8.38 -3.12 -5.50
CA GLN A 140 -8.47 -2.54 -6.85
C GLN A 140 -7.44 -1.42 -7.00
N ILE A 141 -6.79 -1.37 -8.15
CA ILE A 141 -5.99 -0.19 -8.50
C ILE A 141 -6.91 0.87 -9.07
N ILE A 142 -6.85 2.05 -8.46
CA ILE A 142 -7.55 3.23 -8.95
C ILE A 142 -6.55 4.35 -9.25
N GLU A 143 -6.95 5.26 -10.13
CA GLU A 143 -6.24 6.53 -10.36
C GLU A 143 -6.96 7.63 -9.58
N MET A 144 -6.22 8.35 -8.75
CA MET A 144 -6.72 9.48 -7.97
C MET A 144 -6.67 10.77 -8.80
N GLU A 145 -7.45 11.79 -8.42
CA GLU A 145 -7.49 13.10 -9.11
C GLU A 145 -6.12 13.79 -9.17
N ASN A 146 -5.25 13.54 -8.22
CA ASN A 146 -3.88 14.05 -8.19
C ASN A 146 -2.90 13.28 -9.08
N GLY A 147 -3.39 12.34 -9.90
CA GLY A 147 -2.58 11.51 -10.81
C GLY A 147 -1.79 10.40 -10.12
N LYS A 148 -2.01 10.14 -8.83
CA LYS A 148 -1.42 8.98 -8.14
C LYS A 148 -2.27 7.75 -8.36
N SER A 149 -1.63 6.59 -8.50
CA SER A 149 -2.31 5.30 -8.38
C SER A 149 -2.48 4.95 -6.91
N ALA A 150 -3.58 4.30 -6.55
CA ALA A 150 -3.86 3.84 -5.20
C ALA A 150 -4.41 2.42 -5.19
N VAL A 151 -4.22 1.72 -4.09
CA VAL A 151 -4.94 0.47 -3.80
C VAL A 151 -6.15 0.83 -2.95
N LYS A 152 -7.34 0.68 -3.54
CA LYS A 152 -8.63 0.78 -2.87
C LYS A 152 -9.07 -0.61 -2.45
N MET A 153 -9.59 -0.74 -1.24
CA MET A 153 -10.11 -1.99 -0.67
C MET A 153 -11.50 -1.77 -0.06
N LEU A 154 -12.22 -2.85 0.12
CA LEU A 154 -13.47 -2.87 0.90
C LEU A 154 -13.13 -3.32 2.33
N ALA A 155 -13.20 -2.41 3.28
CA ALA A 155 -13.08 -2.71 4.70
C ALA A 155 -14.44 -3.16 5.25
N THR A 156 -14.48 -4.31 5.90
CA THR A 156 -15.65 -4.81 6.61
C THR A 156 -15.30 -4.98 8.09
N VAL A 157 -15.95 -4.20 8.93
CA VAL A 157 -15.79 -4.22 10.38
C VAL A 157 -17.02 -4.86 11.01
N ASP A 158 -16.84 -5.78 11.94
CA ASP A 158 -17.92 -6.49 12.61
C ASP A 158 -18.02 -6.12 14.11
N ASN A 159 -19.13 -6.47 14.73
CA ASN A 159 -19.43 -6.16 16.13
C ASN A 159 -19.06 -7.29 17.11
N LYS A 160 -18.25 -8.26 16.68
CA LYS A 160 -17.92 -9.43 17.53
C LYS A 160 -17.04 -9.08 18.71
N THR A 161 -16.33 -7.95 18.64
CA THR A 161 -15.55 -7.42 19.76
C THR A 161 -16.09 -6.05 20.20
N GLY A 162 -15.79 -5.65 21.44
CA GLY A 162 -16.15 -4.30 21.93
C GLY A 162 -15.52 -3.22 21.08
N HIS A 163 -14.27 -3.39 20.67
CA HIS A 163 -13.55 -2.46 19.80
C HIS A 163 -14.18 -2.38 18.39
N GLY A 164 -14.64 -3.50 17.83
CA GLY A 164 -15.37 -3.50 16.56
C GLY A 164 -16.65 -2.67 16.63
N GLN A 165 -17.43 -2.82 17.71
CA GLN A 165 -18.63 -2.01 17.93
C GLN A 165 -18.31 -0.51 18.04
N ASP A 166 -17.25 -0.15 18.76
CA ASP A 166 -16.82 1.25 18.90
C ASP A 166 -16.40 1.85 17.55
N VAL A 167 -15.63 1.12 16.76
CA VAL A 167 -15.23 1.55 15.39
C VAL A 167 -16.45 1.70 14.50
N MET A 168 -17.39 0.75 14.52
CA MET A 168 -18.64 0.85 13.75
C MET A 168 -19.42 2.11 14.10
N ASN A 169 -19.49 2.50 15.37
CA ASN A 169 -20.14 3.73 15.80
C ASN A 169 -19.38 4.95 15.30
N LYS A 170 -18.06 5.02 15.48
CA LYS A 170 -17.20 6.14 14.99
C LYS A 170 -17.29 6.30 13.47
N VAL A 171 -17.32 5.19 12.71
CA VAL A 171 -17.50 5.24 11.25
C VAL A 171 -18.86 5.81 10.88
N LYS A 172 -19.95 5.38 11.56
CA LYS A 172 -21.30 5.92 11.34
C LYS A 172 -21.40 7.40 11.62
N ASP A 173 -20.73 7.85 12.67
CA ASP A 173 -20.75 9.26 13.12
C ASP A 173 -19.79 10.15 12.30
N GLY A 174 -18.96 9.55 11.43
CA GLY A 174 -17.96 10.26 10.61
C GLY A 174 -16.71 10.66 11.41
N ASP A 175 -16.53 10.12 12.60
CA ASP A 175 -15.40 10.43 13.48
C ASP A 175 -14.13 9.63 13.14
N MET A 176 -14.27 8.54 12.37
CA MET A 176 -13.14 7.72 11.92
C MET A 176 -12.76 8.10 10.50
N THR A 177 -11.66 8.81 10.34
CA THR A 177 -11.24 9.39 9.05
C THR A 177 -9.90 8.88 8.54
N HIS A 178 -9.20 8.07 9.33
CA HIS A 178 -7.86 7.61 8.97
C HIS A 178 -7.73 6.10 9.07
N VAL A 179 -7.12 5.52 8.06
CA VAL A 179 -6.62 4.15 8.08
C VAL A 179 -5.11 4.17 7.90
N SER A 180 -4.46 3.23 8.55
CA SER A 180 -3.04 2.97 8.40
C SER A 180 -2.85 1.60 7.82
N ILE A 181 -1.76 1.40 7.09
CA ILE A 181 -1.35 0.10 6.59
C ILE A 181 0.03 -0.24 7.12
N ASP A 182 0.20 -1.48 7.53
CA ASP A 182 1.50 -2.04 7.87
C ASP A 182 1.97 -2.98 6.75
N TRP A 183 3.20 -2.83 6.31
CA TRP A 183 3.72 -3.54 5.16
C TRP A 183 5.23 -3.74 5.21
N PHE A 184 5.70 -4.76 4.49
CA PHE A 184 7.12 -4.97 4.22
C PHE A 184 7.43 -4.61 2.79
N SER A 185 8.60 -4.04 2.55
CA SER A 185 9.11 -3.84 1.20
C SER A 185 10.54 -4.33 1.08
N ASN A 186 10.90 -4.73 -0.13
CA ASN A 186 12.28 -4.79 -0.53
C ASN A 186 12.62 -3.45 -1.17
N ASP A 187 13.75 -2.89 -0.80
CA ASP A 187 14.14 -1.57 -1.25
C ASP A 187 15.44 -1.60 -2.04
N VAL A 188 15.61 -0.59 -2.87
CA VAL A 188 16.89 -0.27 -3.50
C VAL A 188 17.15 1.22 -3.37
N ASP A 189 18.39 1.56 -3.08
CA ASP A 189 18.84 2.95 -3.09
C ASP A 189 19.37 3.31 -4.47
N VAL A 190 18.82 4.37 -5.03
CA VAL A 190 19.22 4.89 -6.33
C VAL A 190 19.56 6.36 -6.19
N MET A 191 20.84 6.70 -6.29
CA MET A 191 21.35 8.10 -6.24
C MET A 191 20.96 8.84 -4.94
N GLY A 192 20.79 8.12 -3.83
CA GLY A 192 20.43 8.68 -2.53
C GLY A 192 18.92 8.70 -2.23
N ASP A 193 18.09 8.23 -3.16
CA ASP A 193 16.66 8.03 -2.95
C ASP A 193 16.36 6.54 -2.79
N THR A 194 15.46 6.19 -1.86
CA THR A 194 15.05 4.81 -1.61
C THR A 194 13.77 4.49 -2.37
N TYR A 195 13.75 3.39 -3.11
CA TYR A 195 12.62 2.91 -3.90
C TYR A 195 12.19 1.54 -3.41
N ALA A 196 10.88 1.36 -3.17
CA ALA A 196 10.31 0.05 -2.95
C ALA A 196 10.29 -0.74 -4.26
N THR A 197 10.71 -2.01 -4.23
CA THR A 197 10.70 -2.91 -5.39
C THR A 197 9.67 -4.01 -5.29
N LYS A 198 9.19 -4.30 -4.08
CA LYS A 198 8.09 -5.22 -3.80
C LYS A 198 7.35 -4.74 -2.57
N LEU A 199 6.04 -4.96 -2.54
CA LEU A 199 5.21 -4.70 -1.38
C LEU A 199 4.58 -6.01 -0.89
N ARG A 200 4.54 -6.16 0.42
CA ARG A 200 3.79 -7.21 1.10
C ARG A 200 3.07 -6.60 2.30
N PRO A 201 1.82 -6.17 2.11
CA PRO A 201 0.99 -5.68 3.19
C PRO A 201 0.73 -6.78 4.21
N THR A 202 0.55 -6.44 5.45
CA THR A 202 0.30 -7.39 6.54
C THR A 202 -1.02 -7.13 7.25
N GLU A 203 -1.46 -5.89 7.29
CA GLU A 203 -2.71 -5.48 7.94
C GLU A 203 -3.13 -4.09 7.49
N VAL A 204 -4.39 -3.77 7.76
CA VAL A 204 -4.93 -2.40 7.80
C VAL A 204 -5.30 -2.12 9.26
N SER A 205 -5.09 -0.90 9.73
CA SER A 205 -5.49 -0.50 11.07
C SER A 205 -6.27 0.81 11.06
N PHE A 206 -7.29 0.87 11.92
CA PHE A 206 -7.88 2.14 12.30
C PHE A 206 -7.05 2.76 13.41
N ILE A 207 -6.79 4.06 13.27
CA ILE A 207 -5.99 4.83 14.22
C ILE A 207 -6.92 5.85 14.89
N ASP A 208 -6.92 5.84 16.23
CA ASP A 208 -7.63 6.81 17.08
C ASP A 208 -6.85 8.11 17.20
#